data_b734b2193ea4bb2b424dc293dbeae2df
#
_entry.id   b734b2193ea4bb2b424dc293dbeae2df
#
_cell.length_a   1.000
_cell.length_b   1.000
_cell.length_c   1.000
_cell.angle_alpha   90.00
_cell.angle_beta   90.00
_cell.angle_gamma   90.00
#
_symmetry.space_group_name_H-M   'P 1'
#
loop_
_entity.id
_entity.type
_entity.pdbx_description
1 polymer ?
#
loop_
_entity_poly.entity_id
_entity_poly.type
_entity_poly.pdbx_seq_one_letter_code
_entity_poly.pdbx_strand_id
1 'polypeptide(L)'
;MSRNLKGVLVVLAVVGLASEQRAHADTESKFAELRDKSDRFEGSFAAFLDRFVGECNDPLEASTCKQASAEFRKKVKGKKFYFIIGEDQVSNLSAGSYNPSRNEFTVNLTPFFPAGGYALTQGAPKKTDANGNPVFPFLPIKVKLPPDFSPQRFARTIGNKEVRMQLVFTPQDTWAIAKRGGGKLEGVRAQLEGVVLSLASSGDTLGAYYGR
;
A
#
# COMPACT_ATOMS: atom_id res chain seq x y z
N MET A 1 -14.65 41.99 37.11
CA MET A 1 -13.61 41.66 36.11
C MET A 1 -13.75 40.21 35.68
N SER A 2 -14.63 39.95 34.73
CA SER A 2 -14.80 38.57 34.20
C SER A 2 -15.48 38.64 32.83
N ARG A 3 -14.74 38.97 31.76
CA ARG A 3 -15.31 39.02 30.37
C ARG A 3 -14.39 38.62 29.24
N ASN A 4 -13.14 38.16 29.44
CA ASN A 4 -12.20 37.94 28.34
C ASN A 4 -11.69 36.50 28.16
N LEU A 5 -12.20 35.49 28.89
CA LEU A 5 -11.68 34.11 28.76
C LEU A 5 -12.43 33.25 27.73
N LYS A 6 -13.66 33.61 27.32
CA LYS A 6 -14.43 32.77 26.37
C LYS A 6 -14.05 32.96 24.91
N GLY A 7 -13.44 34.09 24.53
CA GLY A 7 -13.06 34.37 23.14
C GLY A 7 -11.81 33.64 22.67
N VAL A 8 -10.86 33.36 23.54
CA VAL A 8 -9.58 32.74 23.22
C VAL A 8 -9.71 31.23 22.93
N LEU A 9 -10.62 30.54 23.59
CA LEU A 9 -10.82 29.10 23.39
C LEU A 9 -11.45 28.76 22.04
N VAL A 10 -12.35 29.62 21.53
CA VAL A 10 -13.00 29.41 20.21
C VAL A 10 -12.03 29.63 19.06
N VAL A 11 -11.11 30.58 19.15
CA VAL A 11 -10.12 30.85 18.08
C VAL A 11 -9.09 29.72 17.97
N LEU A 12 -8.67 29.12 19.09
CA LEU A 12 -7.74 27.99 19.06
C LEU A 12 -8.36 26.72 18.44
N ALA A 13 -9.63 26.45 18.68
CA ALA A 13 -10.34 25.31 18.09
C ALA A 13 -10.50 25.44 16.57
N VAL A 14 -10.79 26.65 16.07
CA VAL A 14 -10.96 26.90 14.62
C VAL A 14 -9.64 26.80 13.88
N VAL A 15 -8.54 27.25 14.47
CA VAL A 15 -7.20 27.12 13.85
C VAL A 15 -6.74 25.67 13.77
N GLY A 16 -7.07 24.84 14.75
CA GLY A 16 -6.76 23.39 14.74
C GLY A 16 -7.49 22.65 13.61
N LEU A 17 -8.77 22.88 13.43
CA LEU A 17 -9.57 22.25 12.37
C LEU A 17 -9.10 22.64 10.95
N ALA A 18 -8.74 23.91 10.75
CA ALA A 18 -8.25 24.37 9.45
C ALA A 18 -6.90 23.77 9.06
N SER A 19 -6.01 23.49 10.02
CA SER A 19 -4.71 22.86 9.76
C SER A 19 -4.82 21.36 9.42
N GLU A 20 -5.77 20.67 10.02
CA GLU A 20 -6.03 19.24 9.73
C GLU A 20 -6.65 19.03 8.36
N GLN A 21 -7.62 19.85 7.98
CA GLN A 21 -8.21 19.81 6.64
C GLN A 21 -7.18 20.08 5.54
N ARG A 22 -6.23 20.99 5.75
CA ARG A 22 -5.13 21.23 4.79
C ARG A 22 -4.22 20.04 4.64
N ALA A 23 -3.83 19.37 5.72
CA ALA A 23 -2.94 18.20 5.66
C ALA A 23 -3.58 17.02 4.91
N HIS A 24 -4.90 16.80 5.05
CA HIS A 24 -5.63 15.80 4.28
C HIS A 24 -5.73 16.19 2.80
N ALA A 25 -6.08 17.44 2.50
CA ALA A 25 -6.14 17.95 1.13
C ALA A 25 -4.79 17.86 0.41
N ASP A 26 -3.70 18.17 1.11
CA ASP A 26 -2.33 18.03 0.56
C ASP A 26 -1.97 16.57 0.27
N THR A 27 -2.39 15.64 1.13
CA THR A 27 -2.17 14.21 0.94
C THR A 27 -2.92 13.67 -0.27
N GLU A 28 -4.19 14.03 -0.41
CA GLU A 28 -5.03 13.65 -1.55
C GLU A 28 -4.51 14.24 -2.86
N SER A 29 -4.16 15.53 -2.86
CA SER A 29 -3.61 16.23 -4.02
C SER A 29 -2.31 15.58 -4.50
N LYS A 30 -1.38 15.29 -3.59
CA LYS A 30 -0.12 14.63 -3.91
C LYS A 30 -0.31 13.24 -4.49
N PHE A 31 -1.24 12.46 -3.93
CA PHE A 31 -1.53 11.12 -4.45
C PHE A 31 -2.24 11.17 -5.79
N ALA A 32 -3.18 12.12 -5.98
CA ALA A 32 -3.85 12.34 -7.26
C ALA A 32 -2.83 12.65 -8.37
N GLU A 33 -1.85 13.51 -8.09
CA GLU A 33 -0.77 13.82 -9.04
C GLU A 33 0.06 12.57 -9.41
N LEU A 34 0.39 11.72 -8.43
CA LEU A 34 1.09 10.45 -8.69
C LEU A 34 0.23 9.51 -9.54
N ARG A 35 -1.04 9.36 -9.21
CA ARG A 35 -2.00 8.51 -9.93
C ARG A 35 -2.18 8.97 -11.37
N ASP A 36 -2.36 10.28 -11.58
CA ASP A 36 -2.63 10.85 -12.90
C ASP A 36 -1.42 10.75 -13.85
N LYS A 37 -0.20 10.62 -13.28
CA LYS A 37 1.05 10.34 -14.00
C LYS A 37 1.36 8.85 -14.14
N SER A 38 0.43 7.97 -13.74
CA SER A 38 0.64 6.52 -13.75
C SER A 38 -0.23 5.85 -14.79
N ASP A 39 0.33 4.83 -15.43
CA ASP A 39 -0.41 3.98 -16.35
C ASP A 39 -1.34 3.03 -15.55
N ARG A 40 -2.45 2.67 -16.16
CA ARG A 40 -3.22 1.48 -15.73
C ARG A 40 -2.71 0.31 -16.54
N PHE A 41 -2.54 -0.85 -15.90
CA PHE A 41 -2.21 -2.05 -16.66
C PHE A 41 -3.46 -2.65 -17.30
N GLU A 42 -3.27 -3.23 -18.47
CA GLU A 42 -4.31 -3.97 -19.17
C GLU A 42 -4.61 -5.29 -18.46
N GLY A 43 -5.87 -5.58 -18.19
CA GLY A 43 -6.30 -6.81 -17.54
C GLY A 43 -6.19 -6.76 -16.01
N SER A 44 -6.03 -7.93 -15.39
CA SER A 44 -5.95 -8.08 -13.94
C SER A 44 -4.53 -7.87 -13.42
N PHE A 45 -4.43 -7.59 -12.12
CA PHE A 45 -3.12 -7.52 -11.44
C PHE A 45 -2.35 -8.85 -11.51
N ALA A 46 -3.07 -9.96 -11.39
CA ALA A 46 -2.47 -11.30 -11.57
C ALA A 46 -1.86 -11.48 -12.97
N ALA A 47 -2.59 -11.08 -14.02
CA ALA A 47 -2.07 -11.15 -15.40
C ALA A 47 -0.85 -10.24 -15.62
N PHE A 48 -0.80 -9.07 -14.97
CA PHE A 48 0.38 -8.22 -15.00
C PHE A 48 1.60 -8.90 -14.39
N LEU A 49 1.44 -9.51 -13.19
CA LEU A 49 2.53 -10.21 -12.51
C LEU A 49 3.00 -11.43 -13.32
N ASP A 50 2.08 -12.21 -13.86
CA ASP A 50 2.36 -13.37 -14.70
C ASP A 50 3.19 -12.98 -15.93
N ARG A 51 2.76 -11.98 -16.68
CA ARG A 51 3.53 -11.46 -17.83
C ARG A 51 4.90 -10.92 -17.46
N PHE A 52 5.05 -10.36 -16.25
CA PHE A 52 6.32 -9.80 -15.79
C PHE A 52 7.29 -10.89 -15.36
N VAL A 53 6.82 -11.93 -14.65
CA VAL A 53 7.66 -13.06 -14.16
C VAL A 53 8.01 -14.00 -15.31
N GLY A 54 7.03 -14.38 -16.13
CA GLY A 54 7.26 -15.15 -17.36
C GLY A 54 7.50 -16.62 -17.15
N GLU A 55 6.82 -17.26 -16.23
CA GLU A 55 6.80 -18.69 -16.12
C GLU A 55 5.83 -19.31 -17.13
N CYS A 56 6.33 -20.27 -17.89
CA CYS A 56 5.50 -21.15 -18.71
C CYS A 56 5.56 -22.55 -18.13
N ASN A 57 4.39 -23.11 -17.92
CA ASN A 57 4.28 -24.49 -17.47
C ASN A 57 4.63 -25.51 -18.56
N ASP A 58 4.60 -25.09 -19.83
CA ASP A 58 4.98 -25.96 -20.97
C ASP A 58 6.46 -25.78 -21.29
N PRO A 59 7.28 -26.85 -21.16
CA PRO A 59 8.69 -26.80 -21.51
C PRO A 59 8.97 -26.43 -22.97
N LEU A 60 8.06 -26.75 -23.90
CA LEU A 60 8.18 -26.44 -25.32
C LEU A 60 8.02 -24.95 -25.61
N GLU A 61 7.22 -24.26 -24.79
CA GLU A 61 6.96 -22.82 -24.90
C GLU A 61 7.89 -21.97 -24.03
N ALA A 62 8.70 -22.58 -23.17
CA ALA A 62 9.49 -21.90 -22.15
C ALA A 62 10.42 -20.80 -22.72
N SER A 63 10.99 -21.00 -23.91
CA SER A 63 11.84 -20.00 -24.57
C SER A 63 11.04 -18.80 -25.04
N THR A 64 9.89 -19.04 -25.67
CA THR A 64 8.97 -18.01 -26.19
C THR A 64 8.41 -17.15 -25.07
N CYS A 65 8.00 -17.77 -23.97
CA CYS A 65 7.50 -17.07 -22.79
C CYS A 65 8.58 -16.20 -22.13
N LYS A 66 9.79 -16.71 -21.96
CA LYS A 66 10.91 -15.93 -21.42
C LYS A 66 11.22 -14.71 -22.29
N GLN A 67 11.16 -14.86 -23.60
CA GLN A 67 11.36 -13.75 -24.52
C GLN A 67 10.24 -12.73 -24.40
N ALA A 68 8.97 -13.17 -24.42
CA ALA A 68 7.81 -12.30 -24.28
C ALA A 68 7.84 -11.50 -22.97
N SER A 69 8.22 -12.14 -21.84
CA SER A 69 8.37 -11.47 -20.57
C SER A 69 9.55 -10.51 -20.53
N ALA A 70 10.65 -10.83 -21.18
CA ALA A 70 11.79 -9.92 -21.30
C ALA A 70 11.42 -8.65 -22.10
N GLU A 71 10.65 -8.82 -23.17
CA GLU A 71 10.12 -7.70 -23.97
C GLU A 71 9.12 -6.88 -23.15
N PHE A 72 8.21 -7.55 -22.42
CA PHE A 72 7.27 -6.86 -21.54
C PHE A 72 8.00 -6.05 -20.48
N ARG A 73 9.00 -6.62 -19.79
CA ARG A 73 9.83 -5.89 -18.80
C ARG A 73 10.50 -4.67 -19.40
N LYS A 74 11.01 -4.76 -20.65
CA LYS A 74 11.58 -3.60 -21.37
C LYS A 74 10.52 -2.52 -21.61
N LYS A 75 9.32 -2.93 -22.05
CA LYS A 75 8.19 -2.01 -22.34
C LYS A 75 7.72 -1.25 -21.11
N VAL A 76 7.76 -1.88 -19.92
CA VAL A 76 7.25 -1.30 -18.67
C VAL A 76 8.34 -0.69 -17.79
N LYS A 77 9.60 -0.78 -18.19
CA LYS A 77 10.74 -0.25 -17.43
C LYS A 77 10.60 1.25 -17.15
N GLY A 78 10.68 1.62 -15.88
CA GLY A 78 10.58 3.01 -15.43
C GLY A 78 9.16 3.60 -15.45
N LYS A 79 8.17 2.85 -15.93
CA LYS A 79 6.78 3.30 -15.88
C LYS A 79 6.18 3.12 -14.49
N LYS A 80 5.31 4.04 -14.12
CA LYS A 80 4.52 3.97 -12.89
C LYS A 80 3.16 3.36 -13.19
N PHE A 81 2.71 2.48 -12.32
CA PHE A 81 1.42 1.83 -12.43
C PHE A 81 0.57 2.09 -11.21
N TYR A 82 -0.71 2.36 -11.45
CA TYR A 82 -1.72 2.58 -10.42
C TYR A 82 -2.62 1.36 -10.25
N PHE A 83 -2.89 0.98 -9.00
CA PHE A 83 -3.72 -0.17 -8.65
C PHE A 83 -4.57 0.10 -7.40
N ILE A 84 -5.79 -0.46 -7.38
CA ILE A 84 -6.70 -0.44 -6.23
C ILE A 84 -6.81 -1.84 -5.66
N ILE A 85 -6.57 -1.98 -4.36
CA ILE A 85 -6.78 -3.22 -3.61
C ILE A 85 -8.11 -3.09 -2.87
N GLY A 86 -9.04 -4.00 -3.15
CA GLY A 86 -10.33 -4.06 -2.48
C GLY A 86 -10.25 -4.57 -1.04
N GLU A 87 -11.34 -4.45 -0.31
CA GLU A 87 -11.45 -4.81 1.12
C GLU A 87 -11.11 -6.28 1.39
N ASP A 88 -11.56 -7.17 0.52
CA ASP A 88 -11.33 -8.61 0.57
C ASP A 88 -9.87 -9.02 0.33
N GLN A 89 -9.07 -8.14 -0.26
CA GLN A 89 -7.68 -8.36 -0.64
C GLN A 89 -6.67 -7.68 0.31
N VAL A 90 -7.13 -6.81 1.20
CA VAL A 90 -6.26 -6.10 2.16
C VAL A 90 -5.89 -7.03 3.31
N SER A 91 -4.89 -7.89 3.13
CA SER A 91 -4.41 -8.82 4.16
C SER A 91 -3.09 -8.41 4.83
N ASN A 92 -2.48 -7.35 4.33
CA ASN A 92 -1.12 -6.94 4.65
C ASN A 92 -1.04 -5.71 5.55
N LEU A 93 -2.15 -5.32 6.19
CA LEU A 93 -2.21 -4.24 7.18
C LEU A 93 -2.37 -4.80 8.59
N SER A 94 -1.74 -4.14 9.55
CA SER A 94 -1.95 -4.37 10.97
C SER A 94 -1.98 -3.05 11.74
N ALA A 95 -2.77 -3.02 12.81
CA ALA A 95 -2.79 -1.91 13.73
C ALA A 95 -1.46 -1.86 14.51
N GLY A 96 -0.83 -0.71 14.53
CA GLY A 96 0.38 -0.43 15.29
C GLY A 96 0.08 0.38 16.56
N SER A 97 0.93 1.36 16.88
CA SER A 97 0.81 2.18 18.07
C SER A 97 -0.08 3.40 17.87
N TYR A 98 -0.78 3.80 18.93
CA TYR A 98 -1.51 5.07 19.02
C TYR A 98 -0.71 6.09 19.83
N ASN A 99 -0.60 7.29 19.29
CA ASN A 99 0.01 8.45 19.96
C ASN A 99 -1.08 9.44 20.40
N PRO A 100 -1.47 9.49 21.69
CA PRO A 100 -2.55 10.33 22.16
C PRO A 100 -2.25 11.84 22.08
N SER A 101 -0.99 12.25 22.21
CA SER A 101 -0.60 13.66 22.12
C SER A 101 -0.74 14.25 20.71
N ARG A 102 -0.72 13.41 19.67
CA ARG A 102 -0.89 13.80 18.27
C ARG A 102 -2.21 13.35 17.68
N ASN A 103 -3.02 12.62 18.43
CA ASN A 103 -4.20 11.91 17.94
C ASN A 103 -3.89 11.10 16.66
N GLU A 104 -2.75 10.40 16.66
CA GLU A 104 -2.19 9.73 15.48
C GLU A 104 -2.05 8.23 15.74
N PHE A 105 -2.53 7.44 14.80
CA PHE A 105 -2.37 5.99 14.77
C PHE A 105 -1.30 5.60 13.75
N THR A 106 -0.46 4.62 14.08
CA THR A 106 0.44 4.00 13.11
C THR A 106 -0.21 2.74 12.57
N VAL A 107 -0.39 2.66 11.26
CA VAL A 107 -0.79 1.43 10.56
C VAL A 107 0.45 0.85 9.91
N ASN A 108 0.74 -0.42 10.20
CA ASN A 108 1.88 -1.12 9.62
C ASN A 108 1.44 -1.82 8.34
N LEU A 109 2.04 -1.44 7.22
CA LEU A 109 1.85 -2.10 5.93
C LEU A 109 2.99 -3.10 5.71
N THR A 110 2.67 -4.37 5.53
CA THR A 110 3.60 -5.35 4.98
C THR A 110 3.63 -5.19 3.46
N PRO A 111 4.75 -4.83 2.82
CA PRO A 111 4.81 -4.56 1.39
C PRO A 111 4.86 -5.86 0.57
N PHE A 112 3.81 -6.66 0.69
CA PHE A 112 3.61 -7.93 0.02
C PHE A 112 2.18 -8.00 -0.51
N PHE A 113 2.01 -8.03 -1.83
CA PHE A 113 0.74 -7.97 -2.52
C PHE A 113 0.60 -9.18 -3.43
N PRO A 114 0.00 -10.28 -2.96
CA PRO A 114 -0.13 -11.51 -3.72
C PRO A 114 -1.24 -11.43 -4.77
N ALA A 115 -0.99 -11.99 -5.95
CA ALA A 115 -2.00 -12.22 -6.99
C ALA A 115 -1.54 -13.32 -7.98
N GLY A 116 -2.43 -14.24 -8.34
CA GLY A 116 -2.18 -15.25 -9.38
C GLY A 116 -0.99 -16.18 -9.14
N GLY A 117 -0.65 -16.46 -7.88
CA GLY A 117 0.51 -17.28 -7.52
C GLY A 117 1.82 -16.51 -7.37
N TYR A 118 1.85 -15.25 -7.76
CA TYR A 118 2.99 -14.33 -7.63
C TYR A 118 2.72 -13.27 -6.56
N ALA A 119 3.73 -12.44 -6.28
CA ALA A 119 3.54 -11.28 -5.42
C ALA A 119 4.33 -10.06 -5.93
N LEU A 120 3.73 -8.87 -5.82
CA LEU A 120 4.46 -7.61 -5.89
C LEU A 120 4.99 -7.28 -4.49
N THR A 121 6.25 -6.84 -4.40
CA THR A 121 6.88 -6.53 -3.11
C THR A 121 7.75 -5.28 -3.19
N GLN A 122 7.86 -4.54 -2.09
CA GLN A 122 8.91 -3.53 -2.01
C GLN A 122 10.24 -4.19 -1.62
N GLY A 123 11.12 -4.30 -2.58
CA GLY A 123 12.37 -5.03 -2.44
C GLY A 123 12.17 -6.55 -2.56
N ALA A 124 13.27 -7.28 -2.67
CA ALA A 124 13.27 -8.73 -2.61
C ALA A 124 13.26 -9.22 -1.15
N PRO A 125 12.60 -10.33 -0.84
CA PRO A 125 12.66 -10.89 0.51
C PRO A 125 14.09 -11.33 0.85
N LYS A 126 14.59 -10.93 2.02
CA LYS A 126 15.95 -11.24 2.47
C LYS A 126 16.01 -12.46 3.39
N LYS A 127 14.89 -12.85 3.97
CA LYS A 127 14.77 -13.99 4.91
C LYS A 127 13.36 -14.55 4.89
N THR A 128 13.21 -15.76 5.40
CA THR A 128 11.92 -16.39 5.67
C THR A 128 11.72 -16.56 7.18
N ASP A 129 10.47 -16.67 7.60
CA ASP A 129 10.09 -17.05 8.96
C ASP A 129 10.28 -18.58 9.18
N ALA A 130 9.93 -19.06 10.37
CA ALA A 130 10.02 -20.48 10.72
C ALA A 130 9.14 -21.38 9.81
N ASN A 131 8.09 -20.82 9.20
CA ASN A 131 7.17 -21.52 8.30
C ASN A 131 7.61 -21.42 6.82
N GLY A 132 8.70 -20.70 6.53
CA GLY A 132 9.20 -20.50 5.16
C GLY A 132 8.50 -19.36 4.41
N ASN A 133 7.72 -18.50 5.08
CA ASN A 133 7.12 -17.33 4.46
C ASN A 133 8.12 -16.19 4.38
N PRO A 134 8.09 -15.37 3.30
CA PRO A 134 8.99 -14.24 3.18
C PRO A 134 8.67 -13.18 4.23
N VAL A 135 9.71 -12.63 4.84
CA VAL A 135 9.61 -11.56 5.84
C VAL A 135 10.04 -10.25 5.22
N PHE A 136 9.17 -9.24 5.34
CA PHE A 136 9.42 -7.87 4.90
C PHE A 136 9.41 -6.91 6.08
N PRO A 137 10.23 -5.85 6.07
CA PRO A 137 10.09 -4.77 7.03
C PRO A 137 8.76 -4.05 6.84
N PHE A 138 8.10 -3.68 7.93
CA PHE A 138 6.88 -2.89 7.86
C PHE A 138 7.15 -1.49 7.35
N LEU A 139 6.21 -0.97 6.53
CA LEU A 139 6.13 0.43 6.15
C LEU A 139 5.09 1.10 7.06
N PRO A 140 5.49 2.04 7.92
CA PRO A 140 4.55 2.73 8.80
C PRO A 140 3.77 3.80 8.02
N ILE A 141 2.45 3.72 8.07
CA ILE A 141 1.54 4.74 7.58
C ILE A 141 0.99 5.50 8.78
N LYS A 142 1.23 6.81 8.82
CA LYS A 142 0.69 7.68 9.86
C LYS A 142 -0.71 8.10 9.49
N VAL A 143 -1.65 7.85 10.40
CA VAL A 143 -3.06 8.10 10.22
C VAL A 143 -3.55 9.00 11.35
N LYS A 144 -4.10 10.16 11.01
CA LYS A 144 -4.86 10.95 11.97
C LYS A 144 -6.15 10.22 12.30
N LEU A 145 -6.44 10.04 13.60
CA LEU A 145 -7.65 9.36 14.01
C LEU A 145 -8.87 10.21 13.65
N PRO A 146 -9.84 9.69 12.87
CA PRO A 146 -11.04 10.43 12.54
C PRO A 146 -11.82 10.81 13.82
N PRO A 147 -12.54 11.96 13.84
CA PRO A 147 -13.23 12.46 15.04
C PRO A 147 -14.20 11.45 15.69
N ASP A 148 -14.85 10.64 14.86
CA ASP A 148 -15.85 9.65 15.30
C ASP A 148 -15.25 8.30 15.70
N PHE A 149 -13.91 8.17 15.70
CA PHE A 149 -13.23 6.94 16.02
C PHE A 149 -12.52 7.03 17.38
N SER A 150 -12.82 6.07 18.26
CA SER A 150 -11.90 5.77 19.36
C SER A 150 -10.70 4.96 18.84
N PRO A 151 -9.54 4.97 19.51
CA PRO A 151 -8.39 4.15 19.13
C PRO A 151 -8.74 2.66 19.00
N GLN A 152 -9.60 2.14 19.87
CA GLN A 152 -10.04 0.74 19.85
C GLN A 152 -10.95 0.44 18.66
N ARG A 153 -11.87 1.36 18.32
CA ARG A 153 -12.70 1.21 17.11
C ARG A 153 -11.85 1.23 15.85
N PHE A 154 -10.90 2.16 15.78
CA PHE A 154 -10.00 2.25 14.64
C PHE A 154 -9.13 1.01 14.47
N ALA A 155 -8.54 0.48 15.55
CA ALA A 155 -7.78 -0.75 15.52
C ALA A 155 -8.62 -1.95 15.01
N ARG A 156 -9.90 -2.03 15.39
CA ARG A 156 -10.84 -3.03 14.87
C ARG A 156 -11.12 -2.84 13.38
N THR A 157 -11.36 -1.62 12.91
CA THR A 157 -11.55 -1.30 11.49
C THR A 157 -10.37 -1.80 10.64
N ILE A 158 -9.13 -1.57 11.10
CA ILE A 158 -7.93 -2.12 10.43
C ILE A 158 -7.92 -3.67 10.50
N GLY A 159 -8.20 -4.24 11.66
CA GLY A 159 -8.22 -5.70 11.85
C GLY A 159 -9.30 -6.41 11.03
N ASN A 160 -10.47 -5.79 10.89
CA ASN A 160 -11.59 -6.29 10.08
C ASN A 160 -11.42 -6.03 8.57
N LYS A 161 -10.33 -5.33 8.16
CA LYS A 161 -10.06 -4.97 6.76
C LYS A 161 -11.12 -4.04 6.13
N GLU A 162 -11.79 -3.23 6.95
CA GLU A 162 -12.81 -2.25 6.52
C GLU A 162 -12.15 -1.00 5.90
N VAL A 163 -11.09 -1.23 5.13
CA VAL A 163 -10.29 -0.19 4.45
C VAL A 163 -10.01 -0.58 3.01
N ARG A 164 -9.87 0.43 2.17
CA ARG A 164 -9.38 0.30 0.79
C ARG A 164 -7.96 0.83 0.72
N MET A 165 -7.17 0.23 -0.15
CA MET A 165 -5.82 0.67 -0.41
C MET A 165 -5.66 1.00 -1.89
N GLN A 166 -5.04 2.15 -2.15
CA GLN A 166 -4.62 2.53 -3.49
C GLN A 166 -3.10 2.62 -3.48
N LEU A 167 -2.46 2.08 -4.48
CA LEU A 167 -1.02 2.14 -4.59
C LEU A 167 -0.55 2.54 -5.98
N VAL A 168 0.57 3.27 -6.01
CA VAL A 168 1.35 3.56 -7.20
C VAL A 168 2.72 2.93 -7.03
N PHE A 169 3.17 2.19 -8.03
CA PHE A 169 4.44 1.48 -7.98
C PHE A 169 5.17 1.51 -9.33
N THR A 170 6.50 1.36 -9.26
CA THR A 170 7.38 1.18 -10.43
C THR A 170 7.98 -0.22 -10.36
N PRO A 171 7.66 -1.14 -11.29
CA PRO A 171 8.24 -2.48 -11.30
C PRO A 171 9.73 -2.40 -11.66
N GLN A 172 10.56 -3.24 -11.03
CA GLN A 172 12.02 -3.24 -11.21
C GLN A 172 12.52 -4.54 -11.84
N ASP A 173 12.50 -5.63 -11.07
CA ASP A 173 12.97 -6.95 -11.47
C ASP A 173 12.16 -8.06 -10.79
N THR A 174 12.52 -9.31 -11.06
CA THR A 174 11.89 -10.49 -10.45
C THR A 174 12.74 -11.01 -9.29
N TRP A 175 12.09 -11.72 -8.37
CA TRP A 175 12.75 -12.46 -7.30
C TRP A 175 12.11 -13.85 -7.16
N ALA A 176 12.88 -14.80 -6.66
CA ALA A 176 12.40 -16.13 -6.32
C ALA A 176 13.05 -16.61 -5.03
N ILE A 177 12.28 -17.31 -4.18
CA ILE A 177 12.77 -18.00 -2.99
C ILE A 177 12.23 -19.43 -2.95
N ALA A 178 13.04 -20.36 -2.47
CA ALA A 178 12.61 -21.73 -2.22
C ALA A 178 11.61 -21.78 -1.06
N LYS A 179 10.54 -22.57 -1.21
CA LYS A 179 9.60 -22.86 -0.12
C LYS A 179 10.10 -24.05 0.70
N ARG A 180 9.85 -24.01 2.01
CA ARG A 180 10.03 -25.15 2.88
C ARG A 180 9.03 -26.24 2.46
N GLY A 181 9.52 -27.45 2.11
CA GLY A 181 8.66 -28.54 1.61
C GLY A 181 8.58 -28.65 0.08
N GLY A 182 9.34 -27.85 -0.64
CA GLY A 182 9.44 -27.89 -2.10
C GLY A 182 8.69 -26.76 -2.81
N GLY A 183 9.06 -26.56 -4.07
CA GLY A 183 8.57 -25.45 -4.90
C GLY A 183 9.25 -24.12 -4.60
N LYS A 184 8.76 -23.07 -5.23
CA LYS A 184 9.27 -21.70 -5.09
C LYS A 184 8.12 -20.70 -4.91
N LEU A 185 8.43 -19.58 -4.29
CA LEU A 185 7.61 -18.39 -4.31
C LEU A 185 8.33 -17.35 -5.15
N GLU A 186 7.62 -16.73 -6.06
CA GLU A 186 8.18 -15.79 -7.02
C GLU A 186 7.39 -14.49 -7.03
N GLY A 187 8.04 -13.44 -7.50
CA GLY A 187 7.35 -12.18 -7.58
C GLY A 187 8.13 -11.09 -8.29
N VAL A 188 7.54 -9.92 -8.25
CA VAL A 188 8.06 -8.69 -8.83
C VAL A 188 8.53 -7.78 -7.71
N ARG A 189 9.81 -7.41 -7.74
CA ARG A 189 10.31 -6.32 -6.93
C ARG A 189 9.87 -5.00 -7.54
N ALA A 190 9.29 -4.14 -6.72
CA ALA A 190 8.85 -2.83 -7.13
C ALA A 190 9.31 -1.77 -6.13
N GLN A 191 9.38 -0.54 -6.59
CA GLN A 191 9.42 0.64 -5.74
C GLN A 191 7.99 1.10 -5.53
N LEU A 192 7.54 1.19 -4.28
CA LEU A 192 6.26 1.81 -3.94
C LEU A 192 6.44 3.33 -3.93
N GLU A 193 5.82 4.01 -4.88
CA GLU A 193 5.86 5.46 -5.03
C GLU A 193 4.91 6.15 -4.06
N GLY A 194 3.73 5.53 -3.86
CA GLY A 194 2.74 6.00 -2.90
C GLY A 194 1.71 4.93 -2.58
N VAL A 195 1.22 4.97 -1.34
CA VAL A 195 0.11 4.14 -0.85
C VAL A 195 -0.84 5.06 -0.10
N VAL A 196 -2.13 5.01 -0.43
CA VAL A 196 -3.19 5.70 0.32
C VAL A 196 -4.13 4.68 0.91
N LEU A 197 -4.48 4.89 2.18
CA LEU A 197 -5.54 4.17 2.88
C LEU A 197 -6.77 5.05 2.98
N SER A 198 -7.94 4.49 2.72
CA SER A 198 -9.23 5.13 2.91
C SER A 198 -10.22 4.18 3.60
N LEU A 199 -11.23 4.74 4.27
CA LEU A 199 -12.34 3.95 4.80
C LEU A 199 -13.11 3.31 3.64
N ALA A 200 -13.45 2.04 3.79
CA ALA A 200 -14.23 1.32 2.80
C ALA A 200 -15.65 1.88 2.65
N SER A 201 -16.26 2.29 3.77
CA SER A 201 -17.65 2.74 3.86
C SER A 201 -17.89 4.13 3.27
N SER A 202 -16.98 5.09 3.51
CA SER A 202 -17.16 6.50 3.10
C SER A 202 -16.20 6.93 1.99
N GLY A 203 -15.08 6.22 1.81
CA GLY A 203 -14.01 6.62 0.91
C GLY A 203 -13.06 7.67 1.50
N ASP A 204 -13.30 8.12 2.73
CA ASP A 204 -12.48 9.14 3.39
C ASP A 204 -11.02 8.69 3.51
N THR A 205 -10.10 9.53 3.10
CA THR A 205 -8.67 9.27 3.22
C THR A 205 -8.26 9.25 4.69
N LEU A 206 -7.63 8.15 5.10
CA LEU A 206 -7.11 7.96 6.45
C LEU A 206 -5.66 8.43 6.56
N GLY A 207 -4.84 8.12 5.58
CA GLY A 207 -3.44 8.47 5.56
C GLY A 207 -2.70 7.90 4.37
N ALA A 208 -1.43 8.31 4.21
CA ALA A 208 -0.61 7.88 3.08
C ALA A 208 0.82 7.57 3.50
N TYR A 209 1.47 6.73 2.69
CA TYR A 209 2.89 6.52 2.61
C TYR A 209 3.38 7.00 1.25
N TYR A 210 4.51 7.70 1.21
CA TYR A 210 5.21 8.06 -0.01
C TYR A 210 6.63 7.49 0.02
N GLY A 211 7.00 6.81 -1.06
CA GLY A 211 8.37 6.35 -1.29
C GLY A 211 9.35 7.53 -1.38
N ARG A 212 10.60 7.27 -1.06
CA ARG A 212 11.70 8.23 -1.20
C ARG A 212 12.40 8.02 -2.53
#